data_cb81d2d1d87e896112495e961338e7ff
#
_entry.id   cb81d2d1d87e896112495e961338e7ff
#
_cell.length_a   1.000
_cell.length_b   1.000
_cell.length_c   1.000
_cell.angle_alpha   90.00
_cell.angle_beta   90.00
_cell.angle_gamma   90.00
#
_symmetry.space_group_name_H-M   'P 1'
#
loop_
_entity.id
_entity.type
_entity.pdbx_description
1 polymer ?
#
loop_
_entity_poly.entity_id
_entity_poly.type
_entity_poly.pdbx_seq_one_letter_code
_entity_poly.pdbx_strand_id
1 'polypeptide(L)'
;MKQIAFLIISILMLGCSSKPVTKSNPAASFVSFWEGFDFSNKAMTNNPGVTEAKFKDFCGDLIFSSKTERKQQIDTLLSRSKQGSKEMFLGFMELAEKHLADPNSPLRNEECYIPFLEYAIKEGKIDEAYKERYSFQLRNALKNRVGTIANDFTYITREGTTGTLKSIKANYTLIYFNNPDCHDCKRVYNILAGDSPTLAHLVARGELAILALYPDESLTS
;
A
#
# COMPACT_ATOMS: atom_id res chain seq x y z
N MET A 1 40.52 -0.34 68.90
CA MET A 1 40.96 -0.93 67.61
C MET A 1 39.78 -1.77 67.09
N LYS A 2 39.06 -1.22 66.17
CA LYS A 2 37.88 -1.92 65.50
C LYS A 2 38.35 -2.42 64.16
N GLN A 3 38.36 -3.74 63.96
CA GLN A 3 38.68 -4.36 62.70
C GLN A 3 37.38 -4.30 61.81
N ILE A 4 37.52 -3.74 60.63
CA ILE A 4 36.51 -3.69 59.61
C ILE A 4 36.78 -4.89 58.71
N ALA A 5 35.85 -5.87 58.69
CA ALA A 5 35.89 -7.01 57.78
C ALA A 5 35.31 -6.57 56.42
N PHE A 6 36.10 -6.63 55.36
CA PHE A 6 35.64 -6.46 53.96
C PHE A 6 35.03 -7.75 53.47
N LEU A 7 33.72 -7.70 53.19
CA LEU A 7 33.01 -8.79 52.56
C LEU A 7 33.10 -8.61 51.03
N ILE A 8 33.88 -9.46 50.37
CA ILE A 8 33.97 -9.47 48.91
C ILE A 8 32.81 -10.25 48.36
N ILE A 9 31.81 -9.56 47.77
CA ILE A 9 30.72 -10.17 47.03
C ILE A 9 31.21 -10.44 45.62
N SER A 10 31.47 -11.69 45.31
CA SER A 10 31.74 -12.17 43.93
C SER A 10 30.41 -12.19 43.15
N ILE A 11 30.21 -11.21 42.26
CA ILE A 11 29.11 -11.20 41.31
C ILE A 11 29.45 -12.16 40.17
N LEU A 12 28.82 -13.32 40.17
CA LEU A 12 28.82 -14.25 39.04
C LEU A 12 28.04 -13.60 37.90
N MET A 13 28.73 -13.06 36.93
CA MET A 13 28.17 -12.65 35.64
C MET A 13 27.72 -13.91 34.88
N LEU A 14 26.44 -14.26 34.96
CA LEU A 14 25.84 -15.19 33.99
C LEU A 14 25.83 -14.48 32.63
N GLY A 15 26.78 -14.82 31.79
CA GLY A 15 26.82 -14.39 30.42
C GLY A 15 25.60 -14.96 29.67
N CYS A 16 24.58 -14.14 29.43
CA CYS A 16 23.60 -14.41 28.42
C CYS A 16 24.32 -14.45 27.05
N SER A 17 24.60 -15.67 26.57
CA SER A 17 25.04 -15.88 25.20
C SER A 17 23.86 -15.57 24.27
N SER A 18 23.78 -14.31 23.82
CA SER A 18 22.91 -13.94 22.71
C SER A 18 23.44 -14.65 21.47
N LYS A 19 22.72 -15.71 21.03
CA LYS A 19 22.96 -16.29 19.72
C LYS A 19 22.90 -15.16 18.68
N PRO A 20 23.88 -15.05 17.76
CA PRO A 20 23.81 -14.05 16.70
C PRO A 20 22.51 -14.29 15.94
N VAL A 21 21.65 -13.27 15.88
CA VAL A 21 20.52 -13.25 14.95
C VAL A 21 21.13 -13.28 13.56
N THR A 22 21.19 -14.46 12.98
CA THR A 22 21.53 -14.63 11.56
C THR A 22 20.49 -13.81 10.79
N LYS A 23 20.91 -12.69 10.20
CA LYS A 23 20.12 -11.98 9.20
C LYS A 23 19.81 -13.01 8.11
N SER A 24 18.59 -13.54 8.12
CA SER A 24 18.12 -14.41 7.05
C SER A 24 18.26 -13.64 5.75
N ASN A 25 18.92 -14.20 4.76
CA ASN A 25 18.99 -13.62 3.43
C ASN A 25 17.54 -13.53 2.90
N PRO A 26 16.98 -12.34 2.66
CA PRO A 26 15.59 -12.18 2.24
C PRO A 26 15.29 -12.96 0.93
N ALA A 27 16.27 -13.11 0.05
CA ALA A 27 16.16 -13.95 -1.14
C ALA A 27 15.97 -15.43 -0.81
N ALA A 28 16.61 -15.94 0.25
CA ALA A 28 16.48 -17.33 0.67
C ALA A 28 15.11 -17.62 1.30
N SER A 29 14.54 -16.68 2.07
CA SER A 29 13.19 -16.83 2.63
C SER A 29 12.11 -16.82 1.55
N PHE A 30 12.31 -16.03 0.49
CA PHE A 30 11.37 -15.95 -0.63
C PHE A 30 11.38 -17.21 -1.51
N VAL A 31 12.55 -17.77 -1.80
CA VAL A 31 12.63 -19.04 -2.54
C VAL A 31 11.84 -20.12 -1.81
N SER A 32 11.85 -20.12 -0.47
CA SER A 32 11.08 -21.06 0.33
C SER A 32 9.57 -20.81 0.27
N PHE A 33 9.10 -19.56 0.13
CA PHE A 33 7.66 -19.25 0.09
C PHE A 33 6.94 -19.94 -1.10
N TRP A 34 7.54 -19.88 -2.30
CA TRP A 34 6.99 -20.47 -3.52
C TRP A 34 7.59 -21.86 -3.83
N GLU A 35 8.28 -22.47 -2.87
CA GLU A 35 8.77 -23.83 -3.00
C GLU A 35 7.61 -24.81 -3.18
N GLY A 36 7.78 -25.77 -4.11
CA GLY A 36 6.73 -26.72 -4.46
C GLY A 36 5.55 -26.16 -5.28
N PHE A 37 5.51 -24.86 -5.57
CA PHE A 37 4.50 -24.31 -6.49
C PHE A 37 4.92 -24.56 -7.94
N ASP A 38 4.07 -25.29 -8.67
CA ASP A 38 4.31 -25.61 -10.09
C ASP A 38 3.75 -24.49 -11.00
N PHE A 39 4.62 -23.59 -11.41
CA PHE A 39 4.28 -22.50 -12.32
C PHE A 39 3.94 -22.95 -13.75
N SER A 40 4.25 -24.19 -14.13
CA SER A 40 3.91 -24.73 -15.45
C SER A 40 2.50 -25.34 -15.51
N ASN A 41 1.92 -25.63 -14.36
CA ASN A 41 0.61 -26.25 -14.24
C ASN A 41 -0.52 -25.21 -14.47
N LYS A 42 -1.15 -25.27 -15.67
CA LYS A 42 -2.24 -24.33 -16.02
C LYS A 42 -3.44 -24.42 -15.08
N ALA A 43 -3.72 -25.58 -14.48
CA ALA A 43 -4.81 -25.73 -13.53
C ALA A 43 -4.58 -24.90 -12.25
N MET A 44 -3.34 -24.57 -11.93
CA MET A 44 -3.01 -23.70 -10.78
C MET A 44 -3.31 -22.23 -11.06
N THR A 45 -3.25 -21.78 -12.30
CA THR A 45 -3.51 -20.35 -12.67
C THR A 45 -4.87 -19.85 -12.18
N ASN A 46 -5.90 -20.70 -12.33
CA ASN A 46 -7.29 -20.36 -12.01
C ASN A 46 -7.81 -21.09 -10.76
N ASN A 47 -6.91 -21.52 -9.87
CA ASN A 47 -7.31 -22.21 -8.65
C ASN A 47 -7.42 -21.21 -7.48
N PRO A 48 -8.64 -20.72 -7.16
CA PRO A 48 -8.83 -19.71 -6.13
C PRO A 48 -8.48 -20.22 -4.73
N GLY A 49 -8.66 -21.53 -4.49
CA GLY A 49 -8.39 -22.13 -3.18
C GLY A 49 -6.91 -22.30 -2.86
N VAL A 50 -6.06 -22.48 -3.87
CA VAL A 50 -4.63 -22.73 -3.66
C VAL A 50 -3.80 -21.51 -4.05
N THR A 51 -3.86 -21.09 -5.30
CA THR A 51 -3.00 -20.03 -5.83
C THR A 51 -3.37 -18.67 -5.24
N GLU A 52 -4.66 -18.33 -5.21
CA GLU A 52 -5.10 -17.05 -4.67
C GLU A 52 -4.89 -16.97 -3.15
N ALA A 53 -5.18 -18.05 -2.41
CA ALA A 53 -4.92 -18.07 -0.97
C ALA A 53 -3.44 -17.84 -0.67
N LYS A 54 -2.55 -18.59 -1.33
CA LYS A 54 -1.10 -18.43 -1.19
C LYS A 54 -0.62 -17.03 -1.62
N PHE A 55 -1.23 -16.46 -2.66
CA PHE A 55 -0.90 -15.09 -3.10
C PHE A 55 -1.32 -14.03 -2.07
N LYS A 56 -2.45 -14.21 -1.39
CA LYS A 56 -2.86 -13.31 -0.29
C LYS A 56 -1.87 -13.32 0.88
N ASP A 57 -1.41 -14.51 1.26
CA ASP A 57 -0.38 -14.63 2.29
C ASP A 57 0.92 -13.94 1.86
N PHE A 58 1.32 -14.13 0.60
CA PHE A 58 2.45 -13.42 0.00
C PHE A 58 2.29 -11.90 0.03
N CYS A 59 1.10 -11.37 -0.29
CA CYS A 59 0.83 -9.93 -0.17
C CYS A 59 0.96 -9.43 1.27
N GLY A 60 0.55 -10.24 2.26
CA GLY A 60 0.75 -9.94 3.67
C GLY A 60 2.23 -9.74 4.01
N ASP A 61 3.09 -10.63 3.55
CA ASP A 61 4.54 -10.53 3.77
C ASP A 61 5.16 -9.33 3.04
N LEU A 62 4.69 -9.00 1.82
CA LEU A 62 5.15 -7.85 1.06
C LEU A 62 4.93 -6.51 1.78
N ILE A 63 3.83 -6.37 2.50
CA ILE A 63 3.48 -5.12 3.21
C ILE A 63 4.53 -4.79 4.27
N PHE A 64 5.10 -5.81 4.92
CA PHE A 64 6.11 -5.64 5.97
C PHE A 64 7.55 -5.66 5.45
N SER A 65 7.75 -5.96 4.16
CA SER A 65 9.08 -5.98 3.53
C SER A 65 9.60 -4.59 3.23
N SER A 66 10.92 -4.41 3.25
CA SER A 66 11.55 -3.19 2.72
C SER A 66 11.27 -3.03 1.22
N LYS A 67 11.41 -1.81 0.71
CA LYS A 67 11.20 -1.53 -0.73
C LYS A 67 12.07 -2.43 -1.63
N THR A 68 13.33 -2.65 -1.26
CA THR A 68 14.27 -3.48 -2.03
C THR A 68 13.87 -4.95 -2.00
N GLU A 69 13.57 -5.49 -0.82
CA GLU A 69 13.12 -6.87 -0.65
C GLU A 69 11.81 -7.14 -1.40
N ARG A 70 10.84 -6.24 -1.26
CA ARG A 70 9.56 -6.30 -1.96
C ARG A 70 9.74 -6.39 -3.46
N LYS A 71 10.56 -5.48 -4.04
CA LYS A 71 10.84 -5.52 -5.47
C LYS A 71 11.48 -6.83 -5.90
N GLN A 72 12.48 -7.31 -5.17
CA GLN A 72 13.16 -8.57 -5.47
C GLN A 72 12.22 -9.78 -5.42
N GLN A 73 11.33 -9.83 -4.43
CA GLN A 73 10.35 -10.90 -4.27
C GLN A 73 9.36 -10.91 -5.43
N ILE A 74 8.86 -9.75 -5.84
CA ILE A 74 7.92 -9.60 -6.94
C ILE A 74 8.60 -9.93 -8.27
N ASP A 75 9.80 -9.43 -8.53
CA ASP A 75 10.57 -9.73 -9.74
C ASP A 75 10.79 -11.25 -9.88
N THR A 76 11.09 -11.93 -8.77
CA THR A 76 11.29 -13.39 -8.78
C THR A 76 10.00 -14.15 -9.06
N LEU A 77 8.88 -13.77 -8.41
CA LEU A 77 7.56 -14.36 -8.66
C LEU A 77 7.18 -14.22 -10.14
N LEU A 78 7.25 -13.00 -10.67
CA LEU A 78 6.84 -12.72 -12.04
C LEU A 78 7.78 -13.35 -13.08
N SER A 79 9.07 -13.44 -12.79
CA SER A 79 10.02 -14.17 -13.65
C SER A 79 9.68 -15.66 -13.73
N ARG A 80 9.39 -16.31 -12.59
CA ARG A 80 9.01 -17.72 -12.57
C ARG A 80 7.66 -17.96 -13.25
N SER A 81 6.67 -17.11 -13.00
CA SER A 81 5.36 -17.21 -13.63
C SER A 81 5.44 -17.05 -15.15
N LYS A 82 6.25 -16.11 -15.64
CA LYS A 82 6.50 -15.91 -17.08
C LYS A 82 7.22 -17.10 -17.74
N GLN A 83 8.13 -17.77 -17.01
CA GLN A 83 8.77 -19.00 -17.47
C GLN A 83 7.80 -20.16 -17.55
N GLY A 84 6.81 -20.22 -16.67
CA GLY A 84 5.77 -21.24 -16.68
C GLY A 84 4.83 -21.10 -17.87
N SER A 85 4.13 -19.99 -17.98
CA SER A 85 3.30 -19.65 -19.16
C SER A 85 2.87 -18.19 -19.16
N LYS A 86 2.36 -17.71 -20.32
CA LYS A 86 1.74 -16.38 -20.42
C LYS A 86 0.50 -16.26 -19.52
N GLU A 87 -0.31 -17.30 -19.49
CA GLU A 87 -1.53 -17.38 -18.67
C GLU A 87 -1.18 -17.31 -17.17
N MET A 88 -0.15 -18.01 -16.73
CA MET A 88 0.32 -17.97 -15.35
C MET A 88 0.79 -16.57 -14.97
N PHE A 89 1.56 -15.92 -15.84
CA PHE A 89 2.01 -14.55 -15.64
C PHE A 89 0.84 -13.58 -15.52
N LEU A 90 -0.11 -13.62 -16.47
CA LEU A 90 -1.29 -12.75 -16.45
C LEU A 90 -2.18 -13.03 -15.24
N GLY A 91 -2.33 -14.31 -14.84
CA GLY A 91 -3.07 -14.68 -13.63
C GLY A 91 -2.49 -14.04 -12.36
N PHE A 92 -1.17 -14.02 -12.19
CA PHE A 92 -0.56 -13.29 -11.07
C PHE A 92 -0.72 -11.77 -11.16
N MET A 93 -0.74 -11.20 -12.37
CA MET A 93 -1.04 -9.78 -12.55
C MET A 93 -2.48 -9.44 -12.18
N GLU A 94 -3.44 -10.31 -12.53
CA GLU A 94 -4.85 -10.16 -12.13
C GLU A 94 -5.04 -10.28 -10.61
N LEU A 95 -4.35 -11.24 -9.98
CA LEU A 95 -4.36 -11.35 -8.52
C LEU A 95 -3.75 -10.11 -7.84
N ALA A 96 -2.66 -9.57 -8.39
CA ALA A 96 -2.06 -8.35 -7.88
C ALA A 96 -3.03 -7.15 -7.99
N GLU A 97 -3.71 -6.99 -9.10
CA GLU A 97 -4.72 -5.96 -9.27
C GLU A 97 -5.87 -6.13 -8.27
N LYS A 98 -6.44 -7.36 -8.19
CA LYS A 98 -7.55 -7.70 -7.29
C LYS A 98 -7.23 -7.44 -5.82
N HIS A 99 -6.03 -7.78 -5.37
CA HIS A 99 -5.70 -7.69 -3.94
C HIS A 99 -4.96 -6.44 -3.54
N LEU A 100 -4.14 -5.84 -4.42
CA LEU A 100 -3.31 -4.70 -4.08
C LEU A 100 -3.81 -3.36 -4.64
N ALA A 101 -4.68 -3.38 -5.66
CA ALA A 101 -5.19 -2.16 -6.30
C ALA A 101 -6.69 -1.92 -6.10
N ASP A 102 -7.51 -2.97 -5.96
CA ASP A 102 -8.96 -2.82 -5.77
C ASP A 102 -9.25 -1.99 -4.51
N PRO A 103 -10.07 -0.91 -4.63
CA PRO A 103 -10.45 -0.07 -3.49
C PRO A 103 -11.09 -0.83 -2.32
N ASN A 104 -11.78 -1.93 -2.60
CA ASN A 104 -12.47 -2.74 -1.61
C ASN A 104 -11.59 -3.85 -1.01
N SER A 105 -10.37 -4.00 -1.48
CA SER A 105 -9.46 -5.02 -0.95
C SER A 105 -8.88 -4.59 0.41
N PRO A 106 -8.96 -5.46 1.43
CA PRO A 106 -8.32 -5.19 2.72
C PRO A 106 -6.78 -5.20 2.64
N LEU A 107 -6.21 -5.74 1.55
CA LEU A 107 -4.77 -5.78 1.30
C LEU A 107 -4.31 -4.67 0.35
N ARG A 108 -5.20 -3.72 -0.02
CA ARG A 108 -4.85 -2.63 -0.94
C ARG A 108 -3.59 -1.91 -0.49
N ASN A 109 -2.59 -1.90 -1.36
CA ASN A 109 -1.32 -1.24 -1.12
C ASN A 109 -0.61 -0.90 -2.43
N GLU A 110 -0.68 0.36 -2.84
CA GLU A 110 -0.09 0.81 -4.11
C GLU A 110 1.44 0.66 -4.13
N GLU A 111 2.12 0.79 -2.98
CA GLU A 111 3.57 0.58 -2.88
C GLU A 111 3.97 -0.88 -3.14
N CYS A 112 3.05 -1.83 -2.90
CA CYS A 112 3.23 -3.22 -3.29
C CYS A 112 2.82 -3.48 -4.74
N TYR A 113 1.85 -2.74 -5.28
CA TYR A 113 1.35 -2.92 -6.65
C TYR A 113 2.28 -2.34 -7.72
N ILE A 114 2.90 -1.19 -7.45
CA ILE A 114 3.80 -0.51 -8.39
C ILE A 114 4.88 -1.45 -8.97
N PRO A 115 5.64 -2.25 -8.18
CA PRO A 115 6.63 -3.15 -8.75
C PRO A 115 6.07 -4.22 -9.70
N PHE A 116 4.83 -4.69 -9.50
CA PHE A 116 4.16 -5.59 -10.45
C PHE A 116 3.98 -4.91 -11.81
N LEU A 117 3.48 -3.67 -11.81
CA LEU A 117 3.28 -2.88 -13.02
C LEU A 117 4.60 -2.58 -13.73
N GLU A 118 5.62 -2.15 -12.99
CA GLU A 118 6.95 -1.87 -13.53
C GLU A 118 7.54 -3.11 -14.21
N TYR A 119 7.44 -4.28 -13.57
CA TYR A 119 7.91 -5.52 -14.14
C TYR A 119 7.14 -5.91 -15.40
N ALA A 120 5.80 -5.83 -15.37
CA ALA A 120 4.96 -6.21 -16.49
C ALA A 120 5.24 -5.36 -17.74
N ILE A 121 5.40 -4.06 -17.58
CA ILE A 121 5.70 -3.13 -18.68
C ILE A 121 7.08 -3.40 -19.28
N LYS A 122 8.09 -3.64 -18.43
CA LYS A 122 9.48 -3.79 -18.86
C LYS A 122 9.78 -5.19 -19.39
N GLU A 123 9.36 -6.22 -18.66
CA GLU A 123 9.82 -7.60 -18.85
C GLU A 123 8.72 -8.58 -19.27
N GLY A 124 7.47 -8.17 -19.21
CA GLY A 124 6.29 -9.05 -19.31
C GLY A 124 6.12 -9.73 -20.66
N LYS A 125 6.64 -9.16 -21.76
CA LYS A 125 6.36 -9.61 -23.14
C LYS A 125 4.86 -9.80 -23.38
N ILE A 126 4.08 -8.81 -22.98
CA ILE A 126 2.63 -8.77 -23.08
C ILE A 126 2.19 -8.04 -24.33
N ASP A 127 0.94 -8.24 -24.73
CA ASP A 127 0.32 -7.53 -25.86
C ASP A 127 0.22 -6.03 -25.55
N GLU A 128 0.20 -5.19 -26.59
CA GLU A 128 0.23 -3.73 -26.44
C GLU A 128 -0.97 -3.21 -25.62
N ALA A 129 -2.15 -3.84 -25.73
CA ALA A 129 -3.32 -3.46 -24.94
C ALA A 129 -3.09 -3.62 -23.42
N TYR A 130 -2.44 -4.70 -23.00
CA TYR A 130 -2.05 -4.88 -21.59
C TYR A 130 -1.00 -3.87 -21.16
N LYS A 131 -0.04 -3.57 -22.04
CA LYS A 131 1.02 -2.62 -21.77
C LYS A 131 0.48 -1.19 -21.59
N GLU A 132 -0.46 -0.77 -22.43
CA GLU A 132 -1.15 0.51 -22.27
C GLU A 132 -1.93 0.57 -20.95
N ARG A 133 -2.70 -0.47 -20.65
CA ARG A 133 -3.47 -0.57 -19.39
C ARG A 133 -2.56 -0.46 -18.18
N TYR A 134 -1.51 -1.26 -18.10
CA TYR A 134 -0.57 -1.24 -16.97
C TYR A 134 0.21 0.07 -16.89
N SER A 135 0.55 0.67 -18.04
CA SER A 135 1.19 2.00 -18.06
C SER A 135 0.26 3.09 -17.53
N PHE A 136 -1.03 3.03 -17.85
CA PHE A 136 -2.03 3.95 -17.29
C PHE A 136 -2.17 3.76 -15.78
N GLN A 137 -2.28 2.51 -15.32
CA GLN A 137 -2.37 2.18 -13.89
C GLN A 137 -1.11 2.66 -13.13
N LEU A 138 0.09 2.43 -13.69
CA LEU A 138 1.35 2.88 -13.10
C LEU A 138 1.40 4.41 -12.99
N ARG A 139 1.05 5.14 -14.06
CA ARG A 139 0.99 6.60 -14.01
C ARG A 139 0.06 7.11 -12.92
N ASN A 140 -1.07 6.43 -12.68
CA ASN A 140 -2.00 6.82 -11.61
C ASN A 140 -1.47 6.44 -10.22
N ALA A 141 -0.93 5.24 -10.04
CA ALA A 141 -0.34 4.81 -8.77
C ALA A 141 0.88 5.63 -8.33
N LEU A 142 1.56 6.27 -9.28
CA LEU A 142 2.69 7.16 -9.00
C LEU A 142 2.26 8.59 -8.59
N LYS A 143 0.96 8.93 -8.70
CA LYS A 143 0.46 10.22 -8.24
C LYS A 143 0.22 10.20 -6.73
N ASN A 144 0.42 11.36 -6.08
CA ASN A 144 0.06 11.59 -4.66
C ASN A 144 0.61 10.54 -3.67
N ARG A 145 1.81 10.03 -3.92
CA ARG A 145 2.46 9.06 -3.02
C ARG A 145 2.83 9.72 -1.69
N VAL A 146 2.82 8.92 -0.63
CA VAL A 146 3.28 9.38 0.70
C VAL A 146 4.69 9.95 0.61
N GLY A 147 4.89 11.15 1.18
CA GLY A 147 6.17 11.86 1.15
C GLY A 147 6.45 12.64 -0.14
N THR A 148 5.52 12.67 -1.10
CA THR A 148 5.63 13.48 -2.32
C THR A 148 4.69 14.67 -2.28
N ILE A 149 4.97 15.68 -3.14
CA ILE A 149 4.07 16.82 -3.29
C ILE A 149 2.79 16.36 -3.99
N ALA A 150 1.64 16.65 -3.38
CA ALA A 150 0.34 16.35 -3.96
C ALA A 150 0.15 17.11 -5.28
N ASN A 151 -0.52 16.45 -6.24
CA ASN A 151 -0.90 17.09 -7.50
C ASN A 151 -1.91 18.19 -7.21
N ASP A 152 -1.66 19.36 -7.80
CA ASP A 152 -2.60 20.47 -7.70
C ASP A 152 -3.82 20.24 -8.61
N PHE A 153 -4.97 20.77 -8.21
CA PHE A 153 -6.17 20.80 -9.01
C PHE A 153 -6.98 22.04 -8.67
N THR A 154 -7.82 22.45 -9.61
CA THR A 154 -8.74 23.58 -9.44
C THR A 154 -10.12 23.07 -9.05
N TYR A 155 -10.79 23.77 -8.15
CA TYR A 155 -12.17 23.53 -7.76
C TYR A 155 -12.97 24.84 -7.79
N ILE A 156 -14.28 24.72 -7.89
CA ILE A 156 -15.22 25.84 -7.83
C ILE A 156 -16.00 25.75 -6.52
N THR A 157 -16.06 26.83 -5.75
CA THR A 157 -16.84 26.88 -4.51
C THR A 157 -18.33 27.01 -4.81
N ARG A 158 -19.17 26.82 -3.81
CA ARG A 158 -20.63 27.03 -3.94
C ARG A 158 -21.01 28.47 -4.34
N GLU A 159 -20.17 29.42 -4.01
CA GLU A 159 -20.32 30.85 -4.37
C GLU A 159 -19.79 31.16 -5.78
N GLY A 160 -19.34 30.15 -6.54
CA GLY A 160 -18.82 30.28 -7.90
C GLY A 160 -17.37 30.78 -7.98
N THR A 161 -16.66 30.90 -6.87
CA THR A 161 -15.25 31.28 -6.87
C THR A 161 -14.33 30.10 -7.14
N THR A 162 -13.20 30.37 -7.79
CA THR A 162 -12.20 29.32 -8.11
C THR A 162 -11.11 29.27 -7.05
N GLY A 163 -10.80 28.07 -6.59
CA GLY A 163 -9.67 27.80 -5.71
C GLY A 163 -8.75 26.70 -6.27
N THR A 164 -7.56 26.55 -5.69
CA THR A 164 -6.66 25.43 -5.97
C THR A 164 -6.27 24.74 -4.68
N LEU A 165 -5.91 23.44 -4.75
CA LEU A 165 -5.44 22.72 -3.57
C LEU A 165 -4.27 23.44 -2.89
N LYS A 166 -3.32 23.94 -3.67
CA LYS A 166 -2.14 24.67 -3.17
C LYS A 166 -2.47 26.03 -2.53
N SER A 167 -3.63 26.61 -2.84
CA SER A 167 -4.05 27.89 -2.25
C SER A 167 -4.53 27.75 -0.80
N ILE A 168 -4.84 26.54 -0.35
CA ILE A 168 -5.31 26.25 1.00
C ILE A 168 -4.19 26.47 2.01
N LYS A 169 -4.44 27.29 3.02
CA LYS A 169 -3.48 27.63 4.09
C LYS A 169 -3.84 26.89 5.36
N ALA A 170 -3.30 25.70 5.53
CA ALA A 170 -3.40 24.88 6.75
C ALA A 170 -2.21 23.94 6.83
N ASN A 171 -1.91 23.44 8.04
CA ASN A 171 -0.86 22.43 8.22
C ASN A 171 -1.26 21.10 7.59
N TYR A 172 -2.55 20.78 7.63
CA TYR A 172 -3.15 19.60 7.05
C TYR A 172 -4.35 19.97 6.20
N THR A 173 -4.53 19.29 5.06
CA THR A 173 -5.73 19.41 4.24
C THR A 173 -6.34 18.02 4.09
N LEU A 174 -7.55 17.83 4.59
CA LEU A 174 -8.34 16.63 4.39
C LEU A 174 -9.24 16.84 3.17
N ILE A 175 -9.05 16.01 2.13
CA ILE A 175 -9.89 16.01 0.94
C ILE A 175 -10.95 14.93 1.13
N TYR A 176 -12.21 15.34 1.07
CA TYR A 176 -13.36 14.47 1.22
C TYR A 176 -14.17 14.48 -0.08
N PHE A 177 -14.11 13.40 -0.83
CA PHE A 177 -14.96 13.22 -2.01
C PHE A 177 -16.37 12.82 -1.56
N ASN A 178 -17.34 13.66 -1.91
CA ASN A 178 -18.72 13.56 -1.47
C ASN A 178 -19.65 13.36 -2.66
N ASN A 179 -20.63 12.46 -2.49
CA ASN A 179 -21.80 12.39 -3.33
C ASN A 179 -23.04 12.59 -2.44
N PRO A 180 -23.91 13.58 -2.71
CA PRO A 180 -25.09 13.86 -1.90
C PRO A 180 -26.05 12.67 -1.74
N ASP A 181 -26.16 11.80 -2.75
CA ASP A 181 -27.04 10.63 -2.76
C ASP A 181 -26.41 9.39 -2.09
N CYS A 182 -25.19 9.49 -1.60
CA CYS A 182 -24.48 8.39 -0.99
C CYS A 182 -24.69 8.36 0.54
N HIS A 183 -25.31 7.29 1.04
CA HIS A 183 -25.57 7.12 2.48
C HIS A 183 -24.27 7.10 3.31
N ASP A 184 -23.24 6.43 2.84
CA ASP A 184 -21.96 6.37 3.55
C ASP A 184 -21.25 7.73 3.56
N CYS A 185 -21.37 8.50 2.47
CA CYS A 185 -20.87 9.86 2.43
C CYS A 185 -21.56 10.72 3.50
N LYS A 186 -22.88 10.60 3.65
CA LYS A 186 -23.61 11.33 4.70
C LYS A 186 -23.13 11.00 6.11
N ARG A 187 -22.83 9.72 6.35
CA ARG A 187 -22.28 9.27 7.65
C ARG A 187 -20.90 9.89 7.92
N VAL A 188 -20.02 9.89 6.91
CA VAL A 188 -18.68 10.52 7.01
C VAL A 188 -18.83 12.03 7.19
N TYR A 189 -19.73 12.67 6.45
CA TYR A 189 -20.00 14.11 6.59
C TYR A 189 -20.37 14.48 8.04
N ASN A 190 -21.25 13.73 8.68
CA ASN A 190 -21.66 14.00 10.07
C ASN A 190 -20.45 13.96 11.01
N ILE A 191 -19.56 12.97 10.85
CA ILE A 191 -18.32 12.89 11.64
C ILE A 191 -17.44 14.11 11.43
N LEU A 192 -17.26 14.54 10.16
CA LEU A 192 -16.41 15.67 9.81
C LEU A 192 -17.01 17.00 10.23
N ALA A 193 -18.36 17.13 10.20
CA ALA A 193 -19.07 18.37 10.45
C ALA A 193 -19.31 18.68 11.95
N GLY A 194 -19.25 17.69 12.82
CA GLY A 194 -19.55 17.98 14.23
C GLY A 194 -19.41 16.87 15.25
N ASP A 195 -19.36 15.62 14.81
CA ASP A 195 -19.31 14.49 15.75
C ASP A 195 -17.89 14.27 16.34
N SER A 196 -16.89 14.98 15.83
CA SER A 196 -15.51 14.90 16.31
C SER A 196 -15.03 16.23 16.93
N PRO A 197 -15.02 16.38 18.24
CA PRO A 197 -14.49 17.58 18.92
C PRO A 197 -13.03 17.88 18.55
N THR A 198 -12.23 16.83 18.30
CA THR A 198 -10.83 16.97 17.91
C THR A 198 -10.69 17.63 16.55
N LEU A 199 -11.46 17.20 15.54
CA LEU A 199 -11.44 17.81 14.20
C LEU A 199 -11.93 19.26 14.25
N ALA A 200 -13.03 19.53 14.96
CA ALA A 200 -13.57 20.86 15.14
C ALA A 200 -12.52 21.81 15.76
N HIS A 201 -11.77 21.34 16.76
CA HIS A 201 -10.72 22.11 17.40
C HIS A 201 -9.55 22.42 16.43
N LEU A 202 -9.09 21.43 15.65
CA LEU A 202 -8.02 21.65 14.66
C LEU A 202 -8.44 22.62 13.54
N VAL A 203 -9.69 22.54 13.08
CA VAL A 203 -10.25 23.49 12.10
C VAL A 203 -10.32 24.89 12.68
N ALA A 204 -10.83 25.06 13.89
CA ALA A 204 -10.94 26.36 14.56
C ALA A 204 -9.59 27.05 14.75
N ARG A 205 -8.51 26.28 14.91
CA ARG A 205 -7.13 26.78 15.01
C ARG A 205 -6.45 27.04 13.66
N GLY A 206 -7.11 26.73 12.54
CA GLY A 206 -6.51 26.82 11.21
C GLY A 206 -5.42 25.79 10.93
N GLU A 207 -5.31 24.77 11.76
CA GLU A 207 -4.34 23.68 11.57
C GLU A 207 -4.82 22.64 10.55
N LEU A 208 -6.14 22.45 10.44
CA LEU A 208 -6.79 21.56 9.50
C LEU A 208 -7.75 22.32 8.61
N ALA A 209 -7.63 22.14 7.31
CA ALA A 209 -8.67 22.50 6.34
C ALA A 209 -9.40 21.24 5.87
N ILE A 210 -10.71 21.28 5.76
CA ILE A 210 -11.51 20.20 5.17
C ILE A 210 -12.07 20.70 3.84
N LEU A 211 -11.63 20.07 2.73
CA LEU A 211 -12.11 20.36 1.39
C LEU A 211 -13.08 19.24 0.97
N ALA A 212 -14.38 19.51 1.04
CA ALA A 212 -15.39 18.61 0.53
C ALA A 212 -15.58 18.85 -0.97
N LEU A 213 -15.37 17.80 -1.79
CA LEU A 213 -15.45 17.86 -3.24
C LEU A 213 -16.59 16.98 -3.75
N TYR A 214 -17.37 17.53 -4.65
CA TYR A 214 -18.30 16.77 -5.48
C TYR A 214 -17.68 16.66 -6.89
N PRO A 215 -17.35 15.45 -7.37
CA PRO A 215 -16.57 15.29 -8.59
C PRO A 215 -17.39 15.37 -9.88
N ASP A 216 -18.71 15.54 -9.81
CA ASP A 216 -19.59 15.62 -10.98
C ASP A 216 -19.70 17.05 -11.55
N GLU A 217 -20.01 17.15 -12.84
CA GLU A 217 -20.12 18.44 -13.54
C GLU A 217 -21.42 19.20 -13.22
N SER A 218 -22.48 18.51 -12.77
CA SER A 218 -23.76 19.17 -12.47
C SER A 218 -23.83 19.63 -11.02
N LEU A 219 -23.85 20.94 -10.80
CA LEU A 219 -24.13 21.55 -9.50
C LEU A 219 -25.64 21.57 -9.15
N THR A 220 -26.49 20.93 -9.95
CA THR A 220 -27.94 20.88 -9.76
C THR A 220 -28.34 19.66 -8.94
N SER A 221 -28.34 19.80 -7.65
CA SER A 221 -29.12 18.96 -6.73
C SER A 221 -29.72 19.84 -5.63
#